data_29e08c0a3299c04b1fda97e1ccbdcbf8
#
_entry.id   29e08c0a3299c04b1fda97e1ccbdcbf8
#
_cell.length_a   1.000
_cell.length_b   1.000
_cell.length_c   1.000
_cell.angle_alpha   90.00
_cell.angle_beta   90.00
_cell.angle_gamma   90.00
#
_symmetry.space_group_name_H-M   'P 1'
#
loop_
_entity.id
_entity.type
_entity.pdbx_description
1 polymer ?
#
loop_
_entity_poly.entity_id
_entity_poly.type
_entity_poly.pdbx_seq_one_letter_code
_entity_poly.pdbx_strand_id
1 'polypeptide(L)'
;RNIGVAKSRNAAIERASGEYLLFGDDDILFDETGISEVIQYLELNPDCSIILAQARDDSGKLRKDYFQEVKPLRLTNSARAATYEMIVRVDAIRSKGIKFDEDFGAGATNYLGDEYIFIADALRAGLKGVHLPIVIATHPTESSASKWGTKEDLTARRKIFTRVFGWRAPIFRAGFLLKTKYPKPDLLDSIRFIFKP
;
A
#
# COMPACT_ATOMS: atom_id res chain seq x y z
N ARG A 1 -23.88 4.28 -6.14
CA ARG A 1 -23.23 3.59 -7.26
C ARG A 1 -21.76 3.34 -6.90
N ASN A 2 -21.32 2.10 -6.95
CA ASN A 2 -19.90 1.78 -6.70
C ASN A 2 -19.07 2.40 -7.83
N ILE A 3 -18.18 3.34 -7.49
CA ILE A 3 -17.33 4.08 -8.45
C ILE A 3 -15.88 3.58 -8.46
N GLY A 4 -15.59 2.53 -7.72
CA GLY A 4 -14.24 1.99 -7.49
C GLY A 4 -13.54 2.65 -6.31
N VAL A 5 -12.69 1.86 -5.64
CA VAL A 5 -12.05 2.26 -4.38
C VAL A 5 -11.10 3.46 -4.57
N ALA A 6 -10.33 3.50 -5.66
CA ALA A 6 -9.40 4.58 -5.94
C ALA A 6 -10.10 5.94 -6.10
N LYS A 7 -11.25 5.97 -6.82
CA LYS A 7 -12.05 7.20 -6.97
C LYS A 7 -12.61 7.69 -5.64
N SER A 8 -13.11 6.76 -4.80
CA SER A 8 -13.62 7.10 -3.48
C SER A 8 -12.52 7.68 -2.59
N ARG A 9 -11.33 7.09 -2.58
CA ARG A 9 -10.17 7.58 -1.83
C ARG A 9 -9.67 8.94 -2.34
N ASN A 10 -9.65 9.15 -3.67
CA ASN A 10 -9.32 10.45 -4.25
C ASN A 10 -10.31 11.53 -3.80
N ALA A 11 -11.61 11.23 -3.82
CA ALA A 11 -12.64 12.16 -3.33
C ALA A 11 -12.49 12.42 -1.81
N ALA A 12 -12.06 11.43 -1.01
CA ALA A 12 -11.77 11.62 0.40
C ALA A 12 -10.57 12.57 0.60
N ILE A 13 -9.48 12.39 -0.15
CA ILE A 13 -8.32 13.30 -0.12
C ILE A 13 -8.75 14.73 -0.47
N GLU A 14 -9.58 14.92 -1.50
CA GLU A 14 -10.03 16.26 -1.94
C GLU A 14 -10.92 16.95 -0.89
N ARG A 15 -11.71 16.18 -0.11
CA ARG A 15 -12.69 16.74 0.85
C ARG A 15 -12.20 16.75 2.29
N ALA A 16 -11.11 16.07 2.60
CA ALA A 16 -10.59 16.02 3.97
C ALA A 16 -10.33 17.42 4.51
N SER A 17 -10.85 17.74 5.70
CA SER A 17 -10.64 19.01 6.40
C SER A 17 -9.62 18.91 7.53
N GLY A 18 -9.24 17.69 7.93
CA GLY A 18 -8.23 17.44 8.94
C GLY A 18 -6.81 17.57 8.39
N GLU A 19 -5.85 17.70 9.28
CA GLU A 19 -4.42 17.75 8.95
C GLU A 19 -3.92 16.37 8.46
N TYR A 20 -4.45 15.31 9.05
CA TYR A 20 -4.12 13.94 8.72
C TYR A 20 -5.34 13.21 8.19
N LEU A 21 -5.11 12.25 7.29
CA LEU A 21 -6.14 11.37 6.73
C LEU A 21 -5.72 9.93 6.95
N LEU A 22 -6.60 9.17 7.60
CA LEU A 22 -6.54 7.72 7.74
C LEU A 22 -7.65 7.13 6.87
N PHE A 23 -7.32 6.11 6.08
CA PHE A 23 -8.30 5.39 5.28
C PHE A 23 -8.78 4.16 6.04
N GLY A 24 -10.07 3.83 5.93
CA GLY A 24 -10.65 2.63 6.54
C GLY A 24 -11.64 1.96 5.60
N ASP A 25 -11.77 0.66 5.78
CA ASP A 25 -12.85 -0.14 5.22
C ASP A 25 -13.91 -0.35 6.32
N ASP A 26 -15.07 -0.84 5.99
CA ASP A 26 -16.24 -0.94 6.90
C ASP A 26 -16.09 -2.04 7.98
N ASP A 27 -15.10 -2.89 7.87
CA ASP A 27 -14.75 -3.97 8.80
C ASP A 27 -13.51 -3.70 9.66
N ILE A 28 -12.99 -2.47 9.66
CA ILE A 28 -11.82 -2.08 10.44
C ILE A 28 -12.23 -1.50 11.79
N LEU A 29 -11.59 -2.00 12.85
CA LEU A 29 -11.63 -1.39 14.18
C LEU A 29 -10.33 -0.64 14.42
N PHE A 30 -10.40 0.68 14.56
CA PHE A 30 -9.25 1.51 14.83
C PHE A 30 -8.89 1.55 16.32
N ASP A 31 -7.60 1.59 16.61
CA ASP A 31 -7.05 1.76 17.96
C ASP A 31 -6.70 3.25 18.17
N GLU A 32 -7.51 3.94 18.97
CA GLU A 32 -7.36 5.38 19.22
C GLU A 32 -6.01 5.72 19.89
N THR A 33 -5.51 4.84 20.75
CA THR A 33 -4.21 5.03 21.40
C THR A 33 -3.09 4.97 20.37
N GLY A 34 -3.09 3.93 19.54
CA GLY A 34 -2.09 3.80 18.48
C GLY A 34 -2.14 4.94 17.47
N ILE A 35 -3.34 5.41 17.10
CA ILE A 35 -3.51 6.59 16.24
C ILE A 35 -2.91 7.83 16.90
N SER A 36 -3.18 8.06 18.17
CA SER A 36 -2.64 9.21 18.92
C SER A 36 -1.11 9.19 18.96
N GLU A 37 -0.49 8.03 19.16
CA GLU A 37 0.96 7.86 19.11
C GLU A 37 1.53 8.16 17.71
N VAL A 38 0.84 7.73 16.63
CA VAL A 38 1.24 8.06 15.25
C VAL A 38 1.14 9.56 14.98
N ILE A 39 0.09 10.23 15.46
CA ILE A 39 -0.07 11.68 15.32
C ILE A 39 1.07 12.39 16.04
N GLN A 40 1.37 12.02 17.29
CA GLN A 40 2.51 12.57 18.03
C GLN A 40 3.83 12.38 17.27
N TYR A 41 4.05 11.22 16.66
CA TYR A 41 5.23 11.01 15.82
C TYR A 41 5.27 11.98 14.64
N LEU A 42 4.14 12.20 13.95
CA LEU A 42 4.04 13.14 12.83
C LEU A 42 4.28 14.59 13.24
N GLU A 43 3.81 15.00 14.42
CA GLU A 43 4.06 16.35 14.98
C GLU A 43 5.54 16.57 15.27
N LEU A 44 6.24 15.57 15.81
CA LEU A 44 7.67 15.62 16.07
C LEU A 44 8.53 15.49 14.80
N ASN A 45 7.94 15.02 13.69
CA ASN A 45 8.62 14.80 12.41
C ASN A 45 7.88 15.49 11.26
N PRO A 46 7.92 16.83 11.14
CA PRO A 46 7.12 17.59 10.18
C PRO A 46 7.44 17.26 8.71
N ASP A 47 8.64 16.77 8.43
CA ASP A 47 9.06 16.29 7.10
C ASP A 47 8.41 14.96 6.70
N CYS A 48 7.85 14.21 7.65
CA CYS A 48 7.21 12.94 7.39
C CYS A 48 5.75 13.18 6.92
N SER A 49 5.45 12.69 5.74
CA SER A 49 4.14 12.88 5.11
C SER A 49 3.30 11.60 5.03
N ILE A 50 3.92 10.43 5.19
CA ILE A 50 3.25 9.14 5.07
C ILE A 50 3.74 8.21 6.17
N ILE A 51 2.82 7.64 6.92
CA ILE A 51 3.08 6.56 7.87
C ILE A 51 2.44 5.27 7.33
N LEU A 52 3.20 4.18 7.36
CA LEU A 52 2.67 2.83 7.32
C LEU A 52 2.82 2.23 8.72
N ALA A 53 1.73 2.18 9.43
CA ALA A 53 1.60 1.60 10.75
C ALA A 53 1.37 0.09 10.67
N GLN A 54 1.01 -0.54 11.78
CA GLN A 54 0.73 -1.97 11.87
C GLN A 54 -0.75 -2.23 12.12
N ALA A 55 -1.19 -3.44 11.76
CA ALA A 55 -2.50 -3.95 12.12
C ALA A 55 -2.40 -5.38 12.69
N ARG A 56 -3.37 -5.73 13.52
CA ARG A 56 -3.55 -7.08 14.07
C ARG A 56 -4.85 -7.69 13.56
N ASP A 57 -4.97 -8.98 13.72
CA ASP A 57 -6.23 -9.68 13.52
C ASP A 57 -7.05 -9.71 14.84
N ASP A 58 -8.22 -10.28 14.78
CA ASP A 58 -9.15 -10.46 15.92
C ASP A 58 -8.61 -11.39 17.02
N SER A 59 -7.55 -12.18 16.74
CA SER A 59 -6.82 -12.94 17.75
C SER A 59 -5.70 -12.14 18.44
N GLY A 60 -5.45 -10.90 18.01
CA GLY A 60 -4.37 -10.04 18.49
C GLY A 60 -3.03 -10.25 17.80
N LYS A 61 -2.94 -11.17 16.83
CA LYS A 61 -1.71 -11.44 16.07
C LYS A 61 -1.51 -10.40 14.97
N LEU A 62 -0.27 -9.98 14.76
CA LEU A 62 0.08 -9.08 13.65
C LEU A 62 -0.28 -9.72 12.30
N ARG A 63 -0.96 -8.97 11.44
CA ARG A 63 -1.47 -9.46 10.15
C ARG A 63 -0.40 -9.86 9.14
N LYS A 64 0.82 -9.39 9.31
CA LYS A 64 1.97 -9.70 8.45
C LYS A 64 3.29 -9.51 9.21
N ASP A 65 4.40 -9.91 8.58
CA ASP A 65 5.73 -9.60 9.10
C ASP A 65 5.99 -8.09 8.89
N TYR A 66 5.82 -7.29 9.93
CA TYR A 66 6.14 -5.86 9.93
C TYR A 66 7.57 -5.62 10.40
N PHE A 67 8.12 -4.46 10.04
CA PHE A 67 9.33 -3.97 10.66
C PHE A 67 9.07 -3.66 12.13
N GLN A 68 9.99 -4.06 13.01
CA GLN A 68 9.91 -3.85 14.45
C GLN A 68 10.61 -2.56 14.91
N GLU A 69 11.14 -1.79 13.97
CA GLU A 69 11.78 -0.49 14.17
C GLU A 69 11.32 0.49 13.08
N VAL A 70 11.50 1.78 13.32
CA VAL A 70 11.18 2.80 12.34
C VAL A 70 12.08 2.63 11.10
N LYS A 71 11.47 2.45 9.92
CA LYS A 71 12.19 2.29 8.66
C LYS A 71 11.69 3.29 7.63
N PRO A 72 12.57 4.03 6.94
CA PRO A 72 12.16 4.87 5.83
C PRO A 72 11.44 4.09 4.74
N LEU A 73 10.35 4.66 4.21
CA LEU A 73 9.66 4.12 3.05
C LEU A 73 10.56 4.22 1.81
N ARG A 74 10.54 3.16 1.02
CA ARG A 74 11.23 3.04 -0.26
C ARG A 74 10.33 2.29 -1.25
N LEU A 75 10.57 2.46 -2.54
CA LEU A 75 9.87 1.71 -3.58
C LEU A 75 9.98 0.17 -3.40
N THR A 76 11.02 -0.30 -2.76
CA THR A 76 11.29 -1.73 -2.59
C THR A 76 10.74 -2.33 -1.31
N ASN A 77 10.24 -1.52 -0.36
CA ASN A 77 9.73 -2.04 0.92
C ASN A 77 8.27 -1.67 1.23
N SER A 78 7.59 -0.89 0.37
CA SER A 78 6.20 -0.45 0.58
C SER A 78 5.15 -1.26 -0.18
N ALA A 79 5.55 -2.30 -0.93
CA ALA A 79 4.66 -3.09 -1.78
C ALA A 79 3.60 -3.93 -1.02
N ARG A 80 3.68 -4.03 0.31
CA ARG A 80 2.74 -4.75 1.16
C ARG A 80 1.86 -3.82 2.00
N ALA A 81 1.81 -2.54 1.67
CA ALA A 81 0.94 -1.59 2.33
C ALA A 81 -0.54 -2.02 2.19
N ALA A 82 -1.30 -1.79 3.23
CA ALA A 82 -2.75 -1.82 3.18
C ALA A 82 -3.26 -0.42 3.53
N THR A 83 -4.40 -0.03 2.99
CA THR A 83 -4.90 1.35 3.13
C THR A 83 -5.19 1.70 4.58
N TYR A 84 -5.77 0.77 5.35
CA TYR A 84 -6.09 0.95 6.77
C TYR A 84 -4.86 1.01 7.71
N GLU A 85 -3.66 0.81 7.17
CA GLU A 85 -2.39 1.00 7.88
C GLU A 85 -1.75 2.35 7.56
N MET A 86 -2.34 3.10 6.62
CA MET A 86 -1.72 4.29 6.06
C MET A 86 -2.35 5.56 6.62
N ILE A 87 -1.52 6.40 7.24
CA ILE A 87 -1.87 7.78 7.63
C ILE A 87 -1.05 8.73 6.77
N VAL A 88 -1.70 9.75 6.22
CA VAL A 88 -1.04 10.74 5.36
C VAL A 88 -1.31 12.16 5.83
N ARG A 89 -0.33 13.04 5.66
CA ARG A 89 -0.50 14.49 5.84
C ARG A 89 -1.20 15.07 4.61
N VAL A 90 -2.42 15.56 4.79
CA VAL A 90 -3.32 15.96 3.71
C VAL A 90 -2.72 17.03 2.81
N ASP A 91 -2.17 18.10 3.40
CA ASP A 91 -1.61 19.22 2.64
C ASP A 91 -0.37 18.80 1.84
N ALA A 92 0.46 17.90 2.37
CA ALA A 92 1.61 17.38 1.64
C ALA A 92 1.18 16.59 0.41
N ILE A 93 0.18 15.73 0.54
CA ILE A 93 -0.39 14.96 -0.56
C ILE A 93 -1.02 15.86 -1.62
N ARG A 94 -1.84 16.84 -1.20
CA ARG A 94 -2.51 17.78 -2.10
C ARG A 94 -1.54 18.69 -2.85
N SER A 95 -0.56 19.27 -2.14
CA SER A 95 0.43 20.18 -2.74
C SER A 95 1.26 19.53 -3.84
N LYS A 96 1.43 18.20 -3.78
CA LYS A 96 2.12 17.41 -4.80
C LYS A 96 1.19 16.79 -5.83
N GLY A 97 -0.13 16.99 -5.71
CA GLY A 97 -1.12 16.42 -6.62
C GLY A 97 -1.16 14.90 -6.62
N ILE A 98 -0.77 14.25 -5.49
CA ILE A 98 -0.74 12.79 -5.38
C ILE A 98 -2.16 12.25 -5.31
N LYS A 99 -2.46 11.27 -6.14
CA LYS A 99 -3.76 10.58 -6.23
C LYS A 99 -3.58 9.08 -6.35
N PHE A 100 -4.60 8.33 -5.93
CA PHE A 100 -4.71 6.92 -6.28
C PHE A 100 -4.93 6.77 -7.77
N ASP A 101 -4.23 5.83 -8.38
CA ASP A 101 -4.38 5.51 -9.81
C ASP A 101 -5.67 4.72 -10.03
N GLU A 102 -6.62 5.30 -10.76
CA GLU A 102 -7.98 4.77 -10.92
C GLU A 102 -8.07 3.49 -11.75
N ASP A 103 -6.99 3.13 -12.45
CA ASP A 103 -6.87 1.86 -13.17
C ASP A 103 -6.51 0.68 -12.25
N PHE A 104 -6.22 0.95 -10.95
CA PHE A 104 -5.80 -0.03 -9.95
C PHE A 104 -6.70 0.00 -8.71
N GLY A 105 -6.75 -1.15 -8.01
CA GLY A 105 -7.52 -1.33 -6.79
C GLY A 105 -8.87 -2.01 -7.00
N ALA A 106 -9.58 -2.29 -5.92
CA ALA A 106 -10.86 -2.98 -5.97
C ALA A 106 -11.89 -2.22 -6.82
N GLY A 107 -12.52 -2.92 -7.75
CA GLY A 107 -13.47 -2.36 -8.70
C GLY A 107 -12.84 -1.71 -9.94
N ALA A 108 -11.52 -1.72 -10.08
CA ALA A 108 -10.80 -1.27 -11.27
C ALA A 108 -10.38 -2.45 -12.17
N THR A 109 -9.84 -2.14 -13.36
CA THR A 109 -9.32 -3.14 -14.30
C THR A 109 -8.22 -4.00 -13.68
N ASN A 110 -7.37 -3.41 -12.85
CA ASN A 110 -6.33 -4.11 -12.11
C ASN A 110 -6.70 -4.09 -10.62
N TYR A 111 -7.17 -5.21 -10.10
CA TYR A 111 -7.85 -5.33 -8.82
C TYR A 111 -7.00 -5.10 -7.56
N LEU A 112 -5.70 -4.78 -7.71
CA LEU A 112 -4.77 -4.57 -6.59
C LEU A 112 -3.67 -3.56 -6.94
N GLY A 113 -2.96 -3.06 -5.92
CA GLY A 113 -1.72 -2.29 -6.06
C GLY A 113 -1.86 -0.78 -5.98
N ASP A 114 -3.06 -0.28 -5.79
CA ASP A 114 -3.37 1.13 -5.69
C ASP A 114 -2.61 1.83 -4.54
N GLU A 115 -2.53 1.21 -3.35
CA GLU A 115 -1.75 1.74 -2.23
C GLU A 115 -0.26 1.83 -2.56
N TYR A 116 0.28 0.77 -3.16
CA TYR A 116 1.69 0.75 -3.51
C TYR A 116 2.04 1.81 -4.56
N ILE A 117 1.19 1.98 -5.57
CA ILE A 117 1.37 3.01 -6.61
C ILE A 117 1.28 4.40 -5.99
N PHE A 118 0.28 4.65 -5.13
CA PHE A 118 0.12 5.91 -4.41
C PHE A 118 1.38 6.28 -3.62
N ILE A 119 1.92 5.35 -2.84
CA ILE A 119 3.15 5.56 -2.07
C ILE A 119 4.34 5.80 -3.01
N ALA A 120 4.45 5.02 -4.10
CA ALA A 120 5.53 5.17 -5.06
C ALA A 120 5.53 6.55 -5.73
N ASP A 121 4.35 7.06 -6.09
CA ASP A 121 4.21 8.39 -6.69
C ASP A 121 4.52 9.50 -5.68
N ALA A 122 4.09 9.36 -4.43
CA ALA A 122 4.43 10.28 -3.35
C ALA A 122 5.95 10.35 -3.09
N LEU A 123 6.61 9.20 -3.01
CA LEU A 123 8.07 9.13 -2.83
C LEU A 123 8.82 9.77 -4.01
N ARG A 124 8.34 9.59 -5.25
CA ARG A 124 8.93 10.23 -6.44
C ARG A 124 8.72 11.73 -6.46
N ALA A 125 7.62 12.22 -5.91
CA ALA A 125 7.37 13.64 -5.75
C ALA A 125 8.20 14.28 -4.61
N GLY A 126 9.07 13.48 -3.95
CA GLY A 126 9.96 13.93 -2.88
C GLY A 126 9.35 13.91 -1.49
N LEU A 127 8.13 13.37 -1.33
CA LEU A 127 7.55 13.16 0.00
C LEU A 127 8.30 12.06 0.74
N LYS A 128 8.42 12.20 2.06
CA LYS A 128 9.05 11.22 2.94
C LYS A 128 7.99 10.46 3.73
N GLY A 129 8.28 9.23 4.04
CA GLY A 129 7.44 8.42 4.93
C GLY A 129 8.23 7.33 5.62
N VAL A 130 7.61 6.70 6.59
CA VAL A 130 8.22 5.62 7.37
C VAL A 130 7.23 4.48 7.60
N HIS A 131 7.78 3.29 7.79
CA HIS A 131 7.12 2.23 8.55
C HIS A 131 7.27 2.57 10.03
N LEU A 132 6.18 2.54 10.78
CA LEU A 132 6.16 2.83 12.21
C LEU A 132 5.63 1.60 12.97
N PRO A 133 6.36 1.04 13.94
CA PRO A 133 5.95 -0.19 14.64
C PRO A 133 4.89 0.10 15.72
N ILE A 134 3.80 0.75 15.35
CA ILE A 134 2.64 1.05 16.18
C ILE A 134 1.42 0.39 15.56
N VAL A 135 0.64 -0.33 16.37
CA VAL A 135 -0.62 -0.94 15.93
C VAL A 135 -1.73 0.10 16.00
N ILE A 136 -2.39 0.34 14.87
CA ILE A 136 -3.48 1.33 14.78
C ILE A 136 -4.83 0.71 14.39
N ALA A 137 -4.86 -0.55 14.00
CA ALA A 137 -6.07 -1.17 13.47
C ALA A 137 -6.16 -2.66 13.84
N THR A 138 -7.38 -3.13 13.97
CA THR A 138 -7.73 -4.55 13.95
C THR A 138 -8.59 -4.81 12.73
N HIS A 139 -8.23 -5.82 11.95
CA HIS A 139 -8.96 -6.28 10.77
C HIS A 139 -9.23 -7.77 10.90
N PRO A 140 -10.46 -8.27 10.69
CA PRO A 140 -10.79 -9.67 10.80
C PRO A 140 -9.87 -10.59 10.00
N THR A 141 -9.72 -11.81 10.47
CA THR A 141 -8.82 -12.81 9.85
C THR A 141 -9.29 -13.22 8.45
N GLU A 142 -10.60 -13.23 8.22
CA GLU A 142 -11.19 -13.56 6.92
C GLU A 142 -10.93 -12.45 5.90
N SER A 143 -9.86 -12.61 5.15
CA SER A 143 -9.64 -11.84 3.93
C SER A 143 -9.96 -12.71 2.72
N SER A 144 -10.57 -12.11 1.70
CA SER A 144 -10.85 -12.76 0.41
C SER A 144 -9.62 -13.55 -0.06
N ALA A 145 -9.84 -14.86 -0.30
CA ALA A 145 -8.81 -15.84 -0.59
C ALA A 145 -7.77 -15.31 -1.58
N SER A 146 -6.52 -15.40 -1.20
CA SER A 146 -5.40 -15.00 -2.04
C SER A 146 -5.46 -15.69 -3.40
N LYS A 147 -5.65 -14.94 -4.46
CA LYS A 147 -5.56 -15.41 -5.86
C LYS A 147 -4.12 -15.63 -6.29
N TRP A 148 -3.20 -15.84 -5.35
CA TRP A 148 -1.78 -15.95 -5.63
C TRP A 148 -1.46 -16.97 -6.72
N GLY A 149 -0.63 -16.56 -7.69
CA GLY A 149 -0.10 -17.43 -8.74
C GLY A 149 -1.06 -17.71 -9.88
N THR A 150 -2.30 -17.21 -9.83
CA THR A 150 -3.17 -17.27 -11.02
C THR A 150 -2.64 -16.35 -12.11
N LYS A 151 -3.03 -16.61 -13.37
CA LYS A 151 -2.64 -15.75 -14.50
C LYS A 151 -3.10 -14.31 -14.33
N GLU A 152 -4.26 -14.12 -13.71
CA GLU A 152 -4.81 -12.81 -13.38
C GLU A 152 -3.93 -12.08 -12.35
N ASP A 153 -3.53 -12.76 -11.28
CA ASP A 153 -2.66 -12.21 -10.23
C ASP A 153 -1.30 -11.82 -10.78
N LEU A 154 -0.65 -12.73 -11.55
CA LEU A 154 0.63 -12.45 -12.19
C LEU A 154 0.53 -11.27 -13.17
N THR A 155 -0.58 -11.17 -13.92
CA THR A 155 -0.81 -10.06 -14.85
C THR A 155 -0.97 -8.74 -14.11
N ALA A 156 -1.77 -8.70 -13.04
CA ALA A 156 -1.97 -7.51 -12.22
C ALA A 156 -0.64 -7.04 -11.59
N ARG A 157 0.09 -7.95 -10.94
CA ARG A 157 1.41 -7.63 -10.36
C ARG A 157 2.41 -7.15 -11.41
N ARG A 158 2.42 -7.77 -12.60
CA ARG A 158 3.27 -7.33 -13.70
C ARG A 158 3.01 -5.87 -14.07
N LYS A 159 1.74 -5.48 -14.20
CA LYS A 159 1.35 -4.10 -14.49
C LYS A 159 1.77 -3.15 -13.38
N ILE A 160 1.60 -3.54 -12.11
CA ILE A 160 2.06 -2.74 -10.96
C ILE A 160 3.57 -2.51 -11.04
N PHE A 161 4.36 -3.57 -11.26
CA PHE A 161 5.81 -3.41 -11.40
C PHE A 161 6.18 -2.50 -12.58
N THR A 162 5.47 -2.60 -13.71
CA THR A 162 5.69 -1.70 -14.85
C THR A 162 5.36 -0.26 -14.46
N ARG A 163 4.23 -0.02 -13.81
CA ARG A 163 3.78 1.30 -13.37
C ARG A 163 4.77 1.92 -12.37
N VAL A 164 5.28 1.09 -11.44
CA VAL A 164 6.21 1.55 -10.40
C VAL A 164 7.66 1.64 -10.86
N PHE A 165 8.17 0.78 -11.73
CA PHE A 165 9.59 0.73 -12.06
C PHE A 165 9.91 1.04 -13.53
N GLY A 166 8.87 1.24 -14.36
CA GLY A 166 9.04 1.54 -15.80
C GLY A 166 9.89 0.46 -16.50
N TRP A 167 10.86 0.90 -17.29
CA TRP A 167 11.76 0.02 -18.04
C TRP A 167 12.60 -0.92 -17.14
N ARG A 168 12.79 -0.60 -15.86
CA ARG A 168 13.49 -1.43 -14.88
C ARG A 168 12.62 -2.55 -14.30
N ALA A 169 11.33 -2.59 -14.61
CA ALA A 169 10.40 -3.58 -14.06
C ALA A 169 10.86 -5.04 -14.18
N PRO A 170 11.48 -5.50 -15.29
CA PRO A 170 11.95 -6.88 -15.38
C PRO A 170 12.93 -7.28 -14.26
N ILE A 171 13.82 -6.39 -13.85
CA ILE A 171 14.78 -6.64 -12.76
C ILE A 171 14.04 -6.86 -11.43
N PHE A 172 13.08 -5.99 -11.13
CA PHE A 172 12.30 -6.07 -9.88
C PHE A 172 11.34 -7.27 -9.87
N ARG A 173 10.77 -7.63 -11.04
CA ARG A 173 9.94 -8.83 -11.20
C ARG A 173 10.75 -10.11 -10.96
N ALA A 174 11.96 -10.20 -11.51
CA ALA A 174 12.87 -11.32 -11.27
C ALA A 174 13.24 -11.40 -9.77
N GLY A 175 13.63 -10.28 -9.15
CA GLY A 175 13.92 -10.20 -7.72
C GLY A 175 12.72 -10.59 -6.84
N PHE A 176 11.51 -10.23 -7.25
CA PHE A 176 10.28 -10.61 -6.57
C PHE A 176 10.07 -12.13 -6.60
N LEU A 177 10.19 -12.78 -7.77
CA LEU A 177 10.07 -14.24 -7.90
C LEU A 177 11.13 -14.99 -7.10
N LEU A 178 12.34 -14.42 -6.98
CA LEU A 178 13.41 -15.05 -6.18
C LEU A 178 13.13 -14.97 -4.67
N LYS A 179 12.52 -13.87 -4.20
CA LYS A 179 12.30 -13.59 -2.78
C LYS A 179 10.94 -14.04 -2.26
N THR A 180 9.98 -14.34 -3.15
CA THR A 180 8.65 -14.74 -2.70
C THR A 180 8.67 -16.02 -1.89
N LYS A 181 7.92 -16.02 -0.76
CA LYS A 181 7.70 -17.22 0.08
C LYS A 181 6.59 -18.12 -0.50
N TYR A 182 5.87 -17.65 -1.51
CA TYR A 182 4.79 -18.41 -2.15
C TYR A 182 5.33 -19.38 -3.22
N PRO A 183 4.56 -20.41 -3.60
CA PRO A 183 4.93 -21.29 -4.69
C PRO A 183 5.25 -20.48 -5.96
N LYS A 184 6.35 -20.83 -6.63
CA LYS A 184 6.74 -20.14 -7.86
C LYS A 184 5.84 -20.59 -9.02
N PRO A 185 5.48 -19.69 -9.94
CA PRO A 185 4.82 -20.05 -11.20
C PRO A 185 5.71 -21.01 -12.00
N ASP A 186 5.11 -21.71 -12.96
CA ASP A 186 5.91 -22.51 -13.89
C ASP A 186 6.93 -21.65 -14.68
N LEU A 187 7.83 -22.32 -15.39
CA LEU A 187 8.92 -21.63 -16.11
C LEU A 187 8.41 -20.64 -17.16
N LEU A 188 7.37 -21.03 -17.91
CA LEU A 188 6.81 -20.17 -18.98
C LEU A 188 6.12 -18.96 -18.40
N ASP A 189 5.33 -19.12 -17.35
CA ASP A 189 4.65 -18.03 -16.69
C ASP A 189 5.64 -17.13 -15.93
N SER A 190 6.73 -17.69 -15.40
CA SER A 190 7.84 -16.92 -14.82
C SER A 190 8.53 -16.04 -15.88
N ILE A 191 8.84 -16.58 -17.05
CA ILE A 191 9.44 -15.83 -18.16
C ILE A 191 8.47 -14.73 -18.65
N ARG A 192 7.19 -15.06 -18.80
CA ARG A 192 6.16 -14.09 -19.17
C ARG A 192 6.02 -12.98 -18.13
N PHE A 193 6.00 -13.34 -16.85
CA PHE A 193 5.93 -12.36 -15.77
C PHE A 193 7.12 -11.40 -15.78
N ILE A 194 8.34 -11.89 -16.02
CA ILE A 194 9.54 -11.06 -16.04
C ILE A 194 9.56 -10.15 -17.27
N PHE A 195 9.41 -10.70 -18.46
CA PHE A 195 9.78 -10.01 -19.70
C PHE A 195 8.61 -9.47 -20.54
N LYS A 196 7.37 -9.94 -20.34
CA LYS A 196 6.24 -9.39 -21.09
C LYS A 196 6.00 -7.93 -20.65
N PRO A 197 5.84 -6.98 -21.58
CA PRO A 197 5.54 -5.56 -21.30
C PRO A 197 4.22 -5.33 -20.55
#